data_9a289e369db0b999d15a7581fdd7fc22
#
_entry.id   9a289e369db0b999d15a7581fdd7fc22
#
_cell.length_a   1.000
_cell.length_b   1.000
_cell.length_c   1.000
_cell.angle_alpha   90.00
_cell.angle_beta   90.00
_cell.angle_gamma   90.00
#
_symmetry.space_group_name_H-M   'P 1'
#
loop_
_entity.id
_entity.type
_entity.pdbx_description
1 polymer ?
#
loop_
_entity_poly.entity_id
_entity_poly.type
_entity_poly.pdbx_seq_one_letter_code
_entity_poly.pdbx_strand_id
1 'polypeptide(L)'
;MKNLIDSSRLIVIGKKIIFLFAFISALNVCSQGFKIPEKPKFQTSIYDYVNLLSDAQKNRLENKLIRYSDTTSTQIVIAIIASTEGENISYLAANWGEKWGIGDAKKDNGVLVVLAKDDKKIAIQVGKGVEYVLTDFQSKRIIERVMIPEFKKGDFYSGLDRGVDYIFKTLNGEFTGTPKKNEKGFDPGVLVFVIIIIIIVLLISRGNKNNKGGGRGFRRGSLADTIFTAIVLSNSGRSGGFGGGFGGSSGGGGFGGGFGGGSFGGGGASGGW
;
A
#
# COMPACT_ATOMS: atom_id res chain seq x y z
N MET A 1 57.12 -11.31 -33.83
CA MET A 1 57.13 -10.99 -32.40
C MET A 1 55.86 -11.58 -31.78
N LYS A 2 55.96 -12.71 -31.11
CA LYS A 2 54.83 -13.31 -30.37
C LYS A 2 54.71 -12.61 -29.02
N ASN A 3 53.62 -11.92 -28.81
CA ASN A 3 53.27 -11.36 -27.51
C ASN A 3 53.02 -12.51 -26.54
N LEU A 4 53.99 -12.84 -25.72
CA LEU A 4 53.85 -13.72 -24.58
C LEU A 4 52.98 -12.93 -23.56
N ILE A 5 51.71 -13.21 -23.59
CA ILE A 5 50.82 -12.74 -22.53
C ILE A 5 51.33 -13.41 -21.24
N ASP A 6 51.80 -12.57 -20.31
CA ASP A 6 52.40 -12.99 -19.06
C ASP A 6 51.43 -13.85 -18.30
N SER A 7 51.76 -15.12 -18.07
CA SER A 7 50.92 -16.13 -17.38
C SER A 7 50.46 -15.62 -16.00
N SER A 8 51.26 -14.78 -15.35
CA SER A 8 50.93 -14.16 -14.07
C SER A 8 49.75 -13.21 -14.19
N ARG A 9 49.63 -12.46 -15.27
CA ARG A 9 48.47 -11.54 -15.52
C ARG A 9 47.19 -12.31 -15.81
N LEU A 10 47.25 -13.42 -16.51
CA LEU A 10 46.11 -14.31 -16.76
C LEU A 10 45.56 -14.90 -15.46
N ILE A 11 46.46 -15.32 -14.54
CA ILE A 11 46.06 -15.86 -13.23
C ILE A 11 45.39 -14.80 -12.39
N VAL A 12 45.91 -13.55 -12.39
CA VAL A 12 45.32 -12.45 -11.63
C VAL A 12 43.96 -12.05 -12.19
N ILE A 13 43.80 -12.01 -13.51
CA ILE A 13 42.53 -11.73 -14.17
C ILE A 13 41.51 -12.84 -13.83
N GLY A 14 41.92 -14.11 -13.92
CA GLY A 14 41.08 -15.26 -13.56
C GLY A 14 40.60 -15.20 -12.12
N LYS A 15 41.46 -14.88 -11.16
CA LYS A 15 41.07 -14.68 -9.74
C LYS A 15 40.05 -13.52 -9.56
N LYS A 16 40.24 -12.41 -10.25
CA LYS A 16 39.29 -11.28 -10.20
C LYS A 16 37.95 -11.62 -10.80
N ILE A 17 37.90 -12.40 -11.88
CA ILE A 17 36.65 -12.85 -12.52
C ILE A 17 35.93 -13.84 -11.60
N ILE A 18 36.63 -14.78 -10.96
CA ILE A 18 36.05 -15.72 -10.00
C ILE A 18 35.47 -14.96 -8.78
N PHE A 19 36.22 -13.96 -8.27
CA PHE A 19 35.76 -13.14 -7.14
C PHE A 19 34.52 -12.32 -7.52
N LEU A 20 34.50 -11.73 -8.73
CA LEU A 20 33.37 -10.99 -9.26
C LEU A 20 32.15 -11.90 -9.43
N PHE A 21 32.35 -13.10 -9.94
CA PHE A 21 31.28 -14.08 -10.13
C PHE A 21 30.74 -14.59 -8.78
N ALA A 22 31.60 -14.84 -7.81
CA ALA A 22 31.22 -15.18 -6.44
C ALA A 22 30.46 -14.04 -5.75
N PHE A 23 30.85 -12.79 -6.00
CA PHE A 23 30.16 -11.61 -5.49
C PHE A 23 28.78 -11.44 -6.14
N ILE A 24 28.66 -11.63 -7.43
CA ILE A 24 27.37 -11.55 -8.16
C ILE A 24 26.44 -12.70 -7.74
N SER A 25 26.97 -13.91 -7.49
CA SER A 25 26.16 -15.04 -7.02
C SER A 25 25.68 -14.84 -5.56
N ALA A 26 26.43 -14.12 -4.74
CA ALA A 26 26.02 -13.77 -3.38
C ALA A 26 24.87 -12.73 -3.33
N LEU A 27 24.66 -11.98 -4.41
CA LEU A 27 23.56 -10.99 -4.52
C LEU A 27 22.20 -11.63 -4.83
N ASN A 28 22.14 -12.91 -5.18
CA ASN A 28 20.89 -13.67 -5.36
C ASN A 28 20.31 -14.13 -4.02
N VAL A 29 20.53 -13.40 -2.92
CA VAL A 29 19.85 -13.65 -1.65
C VAL A 29 18.39 -13.30 -1.83
N CYS A 30 17.62 -14.34 -2.06
CA CYS A 30 16.18 -14.45 -2.16
C CYS A 30 15.43 -13.38 -1.38
N SER A 31 14.81 -12.44 -2.07
CA SER A 31 13.59 -11.83 -1.60
C SER A 31 12.46 -12.85 -1.80
N GLN A 32 12.40 -13.87 -0.96
CA GLN A 32 11.19 -14.69 -0.86
C GLN A 32 10.22 -13.88 -0.02
N GLY A 33 9.26 -13.22 -0.68
CA GLY A 33 8.15 -12.56 0.00
C GLY A 33 7.31 -13.58 0.77
N PHE A 34 6.46 -13.11 1.67
CA PHE A 34 5.61 -13.94 2.51
C PHE A 34 4.73 -14.87 1.67
N LYS A 35 4.84 -16.16 1.93
CA LYS A 35 4.02 -17.16 1.25
C LYS A 35 2.61 -17.17 1.85
N ILE A 36 1.67 -16.51 1.17
CA ILE A 36 0.24 -16.53 1.56
C ILE A 36 -0.23 -17.99 1.63
N PRO A 37 -0.79 -18.42 2.80
CA PRO A 37 -1.33 -19.76 2.97
C PRO A 37 -2.39 -20.10 1.93
N GLU A 38 -2.60 -21.37 1.71
CA GLU A 38 -3.73 -21.81 0.89
C GLU A 38 -5.04 -21.54 1.61
N LYS A 39 -6.11 -21.31 0.83
CA LYS A 39 -7.45 -21.10 1.37
C LYS A 39 -7.87 -22.33 2.18
N PRO A 40 -8.16 -22.18 3.49
CA PRO A 40 -8.55 -23.31 4.32
C PRO A 40 -9.86 -23.93 3.88
N LYS A 41 -10.01 -25.24 4.07
CA LYS A 41 -11.28 -25.95 3.81
C LYS A 41 -12.38 -25.48 4.75
N PHE A 42 -12.05 -25.29 6.02
CA PHE A 42 -12.95 -24.70 7.02
C PHE A 42 -12.55 -23.23 7.20
N GLN A 43 -13.49 -22.37 6.90
CA GLN A 43 -13.23 -20.94 6.90
C GLN A 43 -13.80 -20.30 8.14
N THR A 44 -12.97 -19.51 8.80
CA THR A 44 -13.26 -18.79 10.03
C THR A 44 -12.93 -17.31 9.83
N SER A 45 -13.35 -16.45 10.74
CA SER A 45 -13.03 -15.02 10.69
C SER A 45 -11.69 -14.68 11.33
N ILE A 46 -11.03 -15.60 12.06
CA ILE A 46 -9.74 -15.31 12.71
C ILE A 46 -8.74 -16.43 12.44
N TYR A 47 -7.61 -16.01 11.88
CA TYR A 47 -6.44 -16.85 11.63
C TYR A 47 -5.26 -16.33 12.43
N ASP A 48 -5.03 -16.90 13.59
CA ASP A 48 -3.91 -16.56 14.47
C ASP A 48 -2.80 -17.62 14.33
N TYR A 49 -1.80 -17.32 13.51
CA TYR A 49 -0.68 -18.23 13.22
C TYR A 49 0.42 -18.20 14.28
N VAL A 50 0.34 -17.26 15.23
CA VAL A 50 1.38 -17.04 16.25
C VAL A 50 0.87 -17.22 17.67
N ASN A 51 -0.40 -17.64 17.83
CA ASN A 51 -1.05 -17.79 19.12
C ASN A 51 -0.94 -16.53 19.99
N LEU A 52 -1.19 -15.37 19.36
CA LEU A 52 -1.14 -14.05 20.02
C LEU A 52 -2.31 -13.86 20.98
N LEU A 53 -3.48 -14.40 20.61
CA LEU A 53 -4.71 -14.31 21.36
C LEU A 53 -4.94 -15.60 22.16
N SER A 54 -5.47 -15.47 23.38
CA SER A 54 -5.99 -16.64 24.09
C SER A 54 -7.23 -17.20 23.39
N ASP A 55 -7.55 -18.49 23.60
CA ASP A 55 -8.71 -19.13 23.00
C ASP A 55 -10.02 -18.39 23.33
N ALA A 56 -10.15 -17.89 24.57
CA ALA A 56 -11.31 -17.10 24.96
C ALA A 56 -11.43 -15.77 24.21
N GLN A 57 -10.31 -15.09 23.97
CA GLN A 57 -10.25 -13.84 23.19
C GLN A 57 -10.56 -14.10 21.72
N LYS A 58 -9.93 -15.13 21.14
CA LYS A 58 -10.17 -15.56 19.77
C LYS A 58 -11.66 -15.89 19.55
N ASN A 59 -12.25 -16.74 20.38
CA ASN A 59 -13.65 -17.12 20.26
C ASN A 59 -14.62 -15.92 20.41
N ARG A 60 -14.33 -14.98 21.31
CA ARG A 60 -15.17 -13.77 21.48
C ARG A 60 -15.14 -12.91 20.22
N LEU A 61 -13.95 -12.64 19.71
CA LEU A 61 -13.77 -11.80 18.54
C LEU A 61 -14.34 -12.48 17.28
N GLU A 62 -14.15 -13.79 17.14
CA GLU A 62 -14.70 -14.57 16.04
C GLU A 62 -16.24 -14.55 16.03
N ASN A 63 -16.87 -14.84 17.17
CA ASN A 63 -18.34 -14.76 17.31
C ASN A 63 -18.89 -13.37 16.97
N LYS A 64 -18.16 -12.31 17.33
CA LYS A 64 -18.50 -10.93 17.01
C LYS A 64 -18.48 -10.68 15.51
N LEU A 65 -17.44 -11.15 14.81
CA LEU A 65 -17.28 -11.03 13.36
C LEU A 65 -18.33 -11.84 12.59
N ILE A 66 -18.59 -13.07 13.03
CA ILE A 66 -19.61 -13.94 12.43
C ILE A 66 -20.99 -13.30 12.53
N ARG A 67 -21.40 -12.82 13.72
CA ARG A 67 -22.70 -12.15 13.91
C ARG A 67 -22.85 -10.94 13.00
N TYR A 68 -21.79 -10.17 12.83
CA TYR A 68 -21.82 -9.02 11.92
C TYR A 68 -22.00 -9.45 10.48
N SER A 69 -21.29 -10.48 10.06
CA SER A 69 -21.41 -11.04 8.71
C SER A 69 -22.79 -11.61 8.42
N ASP A 70 -23.38 -12.33 9.38
CA ASP A 70 -24.72 -12.91 9.26
C ASP A 70 -25.80 -11.84 9.07
N THR A 71 -25.61 -10.65 9.65
CA THR A 71 -26.59 -9.55 9.57
C THR A 71 -26.39 -8.65 8.36
N THR A 72 -25.15 -8.46 7.90
CA THR A 72 -24.82 -7.47 6.85
C THR A 72 -24.35 -8.11 5.55
N SER A 73 -24.04 -9.40 5.56
CA SER A 73 -23.35 -10.15 4.50
C SER A 73 -21.91 -9.69 4.25
N THR A 74 -21.38 -8.71 5.00
CA THR A 74 -20.00 -8.24 4.88
C THR A 74 -19.05 -9.15 5.63
N GLN A 75 -18.07 -9.69 4.94
CA GLN A 75 -17.11 -10.63 5.53
C GLN A 75 -15.87 -9.88 6.03
N ILE A 76 -15.59 -10.00 7.32
CA ILE A 76 -14.39 -9.42 7.93
C ILE A 76 -13.52 -10.55 8.48
N VAL A 77 -12.28 -10.59 8.02
CA VAL A 77 -11.29 -11.60 8.40
C VAL A 77 -10.09 -10.93 9.04
N ILE A 78 -9.57 -11.55 10.10
CA ILE A 78 -8.34 -11.12 10.77
C ILE A 78 -7.29 -12.21 10.61
N ALA A 79 -6.13 -11.88 10.07
CA ALA A 79 -4.97 -12.74 9.99
C ALA A 79 -3.83 -12.16 10.85
N ILE A 80 -3.32 -12.96 11.78
CA ILE A 80 -2.22 -12.58 12.67
C ILE A 80 -1.01 -13.45 12.31
N ILE A 81 0.07 -12.81 11.90
CA ILE A 81 1.33 -13.44 11.49
C ILE A 81 2.51 -12.90 12.31
N ALA A 82 3.62 -13.62 12.29
CA ALA A 82 4.85 -13.14 12.92
C ALA A 82 5.42 -11.94 12.17
N SER A 83 5.73 -12.12 10.91
CA SER A 83 6.37 -11.12 10.05
C SER A 83 5.83 -11.20 8.62
N THR A 84 5.96 -10.10 7.87
CA THR A 84 5.70 -10.03 6.43
C THR A 84 6.89 -10.51 5.59
N GLU A 85 7.98 -10.94 6.22
CA GLU A 85 9.24 -11.35 5.56
C GLU A 85 9.81 -10.25 4.64
N GLY A 86 9.61 -8.98 5.03
CA GLY A 86 10.06 -7.81 4.27
C GLY A 86 9.09 -7.32 3.20
N GLU A 87 8.00 -8.00 2.98
CA GLU A 87 6.98 -7.56 2.03
C GLU A 87 6.17 -6.36 2.57
N ASN A 88 5.63 -5.57 1.64
CA ASN A 88 4.73 -4.49 2.01
C ASN A 88 3.41 -5.06 2.53
N ILE A 89 3.04 -4.75 3.77
CA ILE A 89 1.88 -5.35 4.43
C ILE A 89 0.55 -5.03 3.73
N SER A 90 0.41 -3.85 3.09
CA SER A 90 -0.80 -3.51 2.33
C SER A 90 -0.90 -4.36 1.07
N TYR A 91 0.21 -4.52 0.35
CA TYR A 91 0.28 -5.37 -0.83
C TYR A 91 0.02 -6.84 -0.49
N LEU A 92 0.66 -7.34 0.58
CA LEU A 92 0.42 -8.69 1.09
C LEU A 92 -1.06 -8.91 1.43
N ALA A 93 -1.66 -7.98 2.17
CA ALA A 93 -3.05 -8.10 2.61
C ALA A 93 -4.03 -8.04 1.42
N ALA A 94 -3.78 -7.19 0.41
CA ALA A 94 -4.60 -7.12 -0.80
C ALA A 94 -4.55 -8.44 -1.58
N ASN A 95 -3.34 -8.96 -1.83
CA ASN A 95 -3.16 -10.25 -2.51
C ASN A 95 -3.76 -11.42 -1.72
N TRP A 96 -3.68 -11.38 -0.39
CA TRP A 96 -4.26 -12.41 0.46
C TRP A 96 -5.78 -12.40 0.37
N GLY A 97 -6.39 -11.22 0.50
CA GLY A 97 -7.83 -11.05 0.36
C GLY A 97 -8.35 -11.54 -0.99
N GLU A 98 -7.67 -11.19 -2.08
CA GLU A 98 -7.98 -11.64 -3.43
C GLU A 98 -7.80 -13.15 -3.59
N LYS A 99 -6.66 -13.72 -3.15
CA LYS A 99 -6.36 -15.16 -3.25
C LYS A 99 -7.38 -16.02 -2.50
N TRP A 100 -7.84 -15.56 -1.35
CA TRP A 100 -8.85 -16.29 -0.58
C TRP A 100 -10.27 -15.98 -1.03
N GLY A 101 -10.48 -14.89 -1.77
CA GLY A 101 -11.79 -14.44 -2.24
C GLY A 101 -12.70 -14.07 -1.07
N ILE A 102 -12.20 -13.25 -0.13
CA ILE A 102 -12.95 -12.82 1.04
C ILE A 102 -14.07 -11.88 0.61
N GLY A 103 -15.29 -12.13 1.06
CA GLY A 103 -16.47 -11.37 0.64
C GLY A 103 -17.33 -12.11 -0.39
N ASP A 104 -18.45 -11.54 -0.74
CA ASP A 104 -19.35 -12.06 -1.77
C ASP A 104 -18.88 -11.64 -3.16
N ALA A 105 -18.87 -12.56 -4.14
CA ALA A 105 -18.40 -12.29 -5.50
C ALA A 105 -19.20 -11.23 -6.26
N LYS A 106 -20.45 -10.96 -5.87
CA LYS A 106 -21.29 -9.95 -6.51
C LYS A 106 -21.20 -8.60 -5.82
N LYS A 107 -20.91 -8.62 -4.51
CA LYS A 107 -20.90 -7.43 -3.65
C LYS A 107 -19.51 -6.91 -3.37
N ASP A 108 -18.45 -7.73 -3.55
CA ASP A 108 -17.06 -7.42 -3.23
C ASP A 108 -16.90 -6.80 -1.83
N ASN A 109 -17.66 -7.30 -0.86
CA ASN A 109 -17.83 -6.73 0.48
C ASN A 109 -16.95 -7.40 1.54
N GLY A 110 -15.74 -7.78 1.14
CA GLY A 110 -14.73 -8.35 2.04
C GLY A 110 -13.90 -7.27 2.74
N VAL A 111 -13.47 -7.53 3.97
CA VAL A 111 -12.46 -6.75 4.69
C VAL A 111 -11.44 -7.70 5.28
N LEU A 112 -10.17 -7.46 5.04
CA LEU A 112 -9.06 -8.23 5.62
C LEU A 112 -8.19 -7.33 6.48
N VAL A 113 -8.02 -7.73 7.74
CA VAL A 113 -7.08 -7.11 8.68
C VAL A 113 -5.89 -8.04 8.83
N VAL A 114 -4.69 -7.58 8.49
CA VAL A 114 -3.45 -8.33 8.68
C VAL A 114 -2.60 -7.65 9.74
N LEU A 115 -2.25 -8.39 10.80
CA LEU A 115 -1.37 -7.96 11.87
C LEU A 115 -0.05 -8.74 11.80
N ALA A 116 1.07 -8.09 11.54
CA ALA A 116 2.41 -8.64 11.60
C ALA A 116 3.07 -8.20 12.92
N LYS A 117 3.08 -9.12 13.90
CA LYS A 117 3.41 -8.81 15.30
C LYS A 117 4.86 -8.34 15.45
N ASP A 118 5.82 -9.08 14.87
CA ASP A 118 7.24 -8.82 15.08
C ASP A 118 7.71 -7.61 14.25
N ASP A 119 7.07 -7.36 13.11
CA ASP A 119 7.29 -6.16 12.28
C ASP A 119 6.61 -4.91 12.87
N LYS A 120 5.74 -5.08 13.88
CA LYS A 120 4.89 -4.01 14.44
C LYS A 120 4.10 -3.28 13.36
N LYS A 121 3.50 -4.03 12.46
CA LYS A 121 2.72 -3.50 11.35
C LYS A 121 1.32 -4.06 11.33
N ILE A 122 0.37 -3.25 10.87
CA ILE A 122 -1.01 -3.66 10.63
C ILE A 122 -1.52 -3.05 9.33
N ALA A 123 -2.36 -3.79 8.61
CA ALA A 123 -3.11 -3.28 7.46
C ALA A 123 -4.59 -3.64 7.58
N ILE A 124 -5.45 -2.77 7.10
CA ILE A 124 -6.86 -3.02 6.80
C ILE A 124 -6.99 -2.88 5.30
N GLN A 125 -7.33 -3.97 4.63
CA GLN A 125 -7.61 -3.96 3.19
C GLN A 125 -9.09 -4.22 2.95
N VAL A 126 -9.63 -3.56 1.94
CA VAL A 126 -11.06 -3.42 1.73
C VAL A 126 -11.42 -3.90 0.33
N GLY A 127 -12.47 -4.70 0.21
CA GLY A 127 -13.02 -5.11 -1.07
C GLY A 127 -13.70 -3.95 -1.80
N LYS A 128 -13.70 -4.01 -3.12
CA LYS A 128 -14.18 -2.93 -4.00
C LYS A 128 -15.60 -2.46 -3.68
N GLY A 129 -16.46 -3.37 -3.22
CA GLY A 129 -17.86 -3.07 -2.95
C GLY A 129 -18.13 -2.28 -1.68
N VAL A 130 -17.15 -2.17 -0.77
CA VAL A 130 -17.31 -1.42 0.48
C VAL A 130 -16.27 -0.31 0.67
N GLU A 131 -15.38 -0.12 -0.32
CA GLU A 131 -14.33 0.90 -0.31
C GLU A 131 -14.90 2.32 -0.24
N TYR A 132 -16.07 2.56 -0.82
CA TYR A 132 -16.74 3.87 -0.77
C TYR A 132 -17.25 4.24 0.63
N VAL A 133 -17.44 3.25 1.53
CA VAL A 133 -17.85 3.45 2.92
C VAL A 133 -16.63 3.40 3.84
N LEU A 134 -15.87 2.30 3.78
CA LEU A 134 -14.63 2.14 4.55
C LEU A 134 -13.43 2.58 3.71
N THR A 135 -13.31 3.89 3.51
CA THR A 135 -12.27 4.51 2.69
C THR A 135 -10.87 4.35 3.31
N ASP A 136 -9.82 4.59 2.51
CA ASP A 136 -8.42 4.61 2.99
C ASP A 136 -8.25 5.55 4.19
N PHE A 137 -8.89 6.71 4.15
CA PHE A 137 -8.86 7.69 5.24
C PHE A 137 -9.46 7.11 6.52
N GLN A 138 -10.61 6.43 6.43
CA GLN A 138 -11.26 5.81 7.58
C GLN A 138 -10.43 4.64 8.11
N SER A 139 -9.94 3.77 7.24
CA SER A 139 -9.04 2.66 7.59
C SER A 139 -7.80 3.17 8.31
N LYS A 140 -7.15 4.21 7.78
CA LYS A 140 -5.98 4.86 8.39
C LYS A 140 -6.29 5.41 9.78
N ARG A 141 -7.41 6.08 9.92
CA ARG A 141 -7.85 6.65 11.20
C ARG A 141 -8.14 5.58 12.24
N ILE A 142 -8.77 4.46 11.88
CA ILE A 142 -9.02 3.32 12.77
C ILE A 142 -7.69 2.75 13.24
N ILE A 143 -6.75 2.51 12.32
CA ILE A 143 -5.43 2.00 12.64
C ILE A 143 -4.71 2.94 13.62
N GLU A 144 -4.56 4.21 13.28
CA GLU A 144 -3.70 5.13 14.03
C GLU A 144 -4.30 5.57 15.36
N ARG A 145 -5.62 5.74 15.44
CA ARG A 145 -6.27 6.33 16.62
C ARG A 145 -6.91 5.30 17.55
N VAL A 146 -7.18 4.10 17.05
CA VAL A 146 -7.87 3.06 17.84
C VAL A 146 -6.98 1.87 18.10
N MET A 147 -6.38 1.28 17.04
CA MET A 147 -5.66 0.02 17.18
C MET A 147 -4.23 0.22 17.71
N ILE A 148 -3.44 1.08 17.09
CA ILE A 148 -2.03 1.33 17.45
C ILE A 148 -1.83 1.76 18.91
N PRO A 149 -2.65 2.64 19.51
CA PRO A 149 -2.49 3.00 20.91
C PRO A 149 -2.58 1.83 21.89
N GLU A 150 -3.44 0.83 21.60
CA GLU A 150 -3.55 -0.38 22.42
C GLU A 150 -2.36 -1.34 22.13
N PHE A 151 -1.93 -1.47 20.89
CA PHE A 151 -0.77 -2.28 20.53
C PHE A 151 0.53 -1.79 21.18
N LYS A 152 0.69 -0.48 21.31
CA LYS A 152 1.83 0.13 22.05
C LYS A 152 1.85 -0.24 23.54
N LYS A 153 0.68 -0.54 24.12
CA LYS A 153 0.56 -1.04 25.50
C LYS A 153 0.75 -2.55 25.60
N GLY A 154 0.89 -3.25 24.46
CA GLY A 154 0.94 -4.72 24.40
C GLY A 154 -0.44 -5.39 24.41
N ASP A 155 -1.53 -4.61 24.42
CA ASP A 155 -2.91 -5.15 24.43
C ASP A 155 -3.43 -5.29 22.98
N PHE A 156 -3.01 -6.37 22.35
CA PHE A 156 -3.39 -6.68 20.98
C PHE A 156 -4.88 -7.00 20.84
N TYR A 157 -5.44 -7.71 21.84
CA TYR A 157 -6.84 -8.04 21.82
C TYR A 157 -7.74 -6.81 21.84
N SER A 158 -7.53 -5.91 22.79
CA SER A 158 -8.33 -4.66 22.87
C SER A 158 -8.18 -3.81 21.64
N GLY A 159 -6.98 -3.76 21.05
CA GLY A 159 -6.75 -3.04 19.80
C GLY A 159 -7.54 -3.61 18.63
N LEU A 160 -7.54 -4.93 18.46
CA LEU A 160 -8.32 -5.61 17.43
C LEU A 160 -9.83 -5.50 17.69
N ASP A 161 -10.29 -5.77 18.90
CA ASP A 161 -11.70 -5.75 19.27
C ASP A 161 -12.33 -4.37 19.08
N ARG A 162 -11.68 -3.32 19.58
CA ARG A 162 -12.10 -1.92 19.35
C ARG A 162 -12.01 -1.51 17.90
N GLY A 163 -10.94 -1.94 17.21
CA GLY A 163 -10.78 -1.67 15.77
C GLY A 163 -11.94 -2.23 14.96
N VAL A 164 -12.34 -3.46 15.26
CA VAL A 164 -13.51 -4.12 14.63
C VAL A 164 -14.79 -3.33 14.91
N ASP A 165 -15.02 -2.84 16.13
CA ASP A 165 -16.20 -2.02 16.44
C ASP A 165 -16.25 -0.75 15.59
N TYR A 166 -15.10 -0.09 15.38
CA TYR A 166 -15.04 1.09 14.53
C TYR A 166 -15.22 0.76 13.05
N ILE A 167 -14.73 -0.40 12.58
CA ILE A 167 -15.01 -0.91 11.23
C ILE A 167 -16.52 -1.09 11.05
N PHE A 168 -17.21 -1.76 12.00
CA PHE A 168 -18.66 -1.95 11.96
C PHE A 168 -19.42 -0.61 11.90
N LYS A 169 -19.09 0.33 12.79
CA LYS A 169 -19.70 1.66 12.79
C LYS A 169 -19.52 2.38 11.48
N THR A 170 -18.34 2.27 10.90
CA THR A 170 -18.03 2.91 9.60
C THR A 170 -18.86 2.26 8.49
N LEU A 171 -18.90 0.94 8.41
CA LEU A 171 -19.66 0.20 7.42
C LEU A 171 -21.18 0.41 7.54
N ASN A 172 -21.69 0.63 8.76
CA ASN A 172 -23.09 0.95 9.00
C ASN A 172 -23.45 2.43 8.73
N GLY A 173 -22.47 3.24 8.34
CA GLY A 173 -22.67 4.68 8.10
C GLY A 173 -22.78 5.54 9.37
N GLU A 174 -22.55 4.97 10.55
CA GLU A 174 -22.63 5.68 11.82
C GLU A 174 -21.41 6.59 12.06
N PHE A 175 -20.34 6.35 11.34
CA PHE A 175 -19.08 7.08 11.47
C PHE A 175 -18.77 7.90 10.20
N THR A 176 -19.61 8.88 9.93
CA THR A 176 -19.31 9.95 8.98
C THR A 176 -18.30 10.92 9.63
N GLY A 177 -17.06 10.51 9.72
CA GLY A 177 -15.99 11.43 10.12
C GLY A 177 -15.85 12.47 9.03
N THR A 178 -16.38 13.69 9.27
CA THR A 178 -16.01 14.85 8.47
C THR A 178 -14.49 14.93 8.45
N PRO A 179 -13.84 14.90 7.26
CA PRO A 179 -12.43 15.19 7.18
C PRO A 179 -12.25 16.57 7.84
N LYS A 180 -11.46 16.66 8.92
CA LYS A 180 -10.90 17.98 9.25
C LYS A 180 -10.11 18.34 8.01
N LYS A 181 -10.66 19.23 7.18
CA LYS A 181 -9.92 19.96 6.19
C LYS A 181 -8.74 20.53 6.95
N ASN A 182 -7.57 19.93 6.81
CA ASN A 182 -6.35 20.62 7.09
C ASN A 182 -6.33 21.72 6.04
N GLU A 183 -6.97 22.82 6.36
CA GLU A 183 -6.62 24.09 5.77
C GLU A 183 -5.18 24.31 6.22
N LYS A 184 -4.24 23.75 5.49
CA LYS A 184 -2.93 24.36 5.39
C LYS A 184 -3.23 25.70 4.77
N GLY A 185 -3.52 26.68 5.62
CA GLY A 185 -3.57 28.07 5.23
C GLY A 185 -2.34 28.29 4.39
N PHE A 186 -2.51 28.88 3.24
CA PHE A 186 -1.43 29.24 2.34
C PHE A 186 -0.37 29.93 3.20
N ASP A 187 0.78 29.28 3.37
CA ASP A 187 1.86 29.81 4.19
C ASP A 187 2.31 31.13 3.55
N PRO A 188 2.08 32.29 4.20
CA PRO A 188 2.46 33.57 3.62
C PRO A 188 3.95 33.61 3.26
N GLY A 189 4.79 32.79 3.92
CA GLY A 189 6.19 32.64 3.61
C GLY A 189 6.45 32.09 2.19
N VAL A 190 5.63 31.17 1.72
CA VAL A 190 5.75 30.63 0.35
C VAL A 190 5.40 31.70 -0.69
N LEU A 191 4.41 32.53 -0.42
CA LEU A 191 4.02 33.64 -1.29
C LEU A 191 5.12 34.70 -1.37
N VAL A 192 5.72 35.06 -0.25
CA VAL A 192 6.86 36.00 -0.18
C VAL A 192 8.05 35.42 -0.94
N PHE A 193 8.36 34.13 -0.78
CA PHE A 193 9.45 33.48 -1.49
C PHE A 193 9.24 33.50 -3.01
N VAL A 194 8.04 33.22 -3.51
CA VAL A 194 7.70 33.31 -4.94
C VAL A 194 7.83 34.72 -5.46
N ILE A 195 7.38 35.74 -4.70
CA ILE A 195 7.53 37.15 -5.08
C ILE A 195 9.00 37.54 -5.18
N ILE A 196 9.85 37.11 -4.24
CA ILE A 196 11.29 37.37 -4.28
C ILE A 196 11.92 36.76 -5.53
N ILE A 197 11.58 35.53 -5.88
CA ILE A 197 12.08 34.90 -7.13
C ILE A 197 11.66 35.68 -8.36
N ILE A 198 10.39 36.11 -8.42
CA ILE A 198 9.90 36.93 -9.56
C ILE A 198 10.66 38.24 -9.66
N ILE A 199 10.92 38.93 -8.54
CA ILE A 199 11.72 40.19 -8.53
C ILE A 199 13.14 39.94 -9.00
N ILE A 200 13.79 38.85 -8.55
CA ILE A 200 15.15 38.50 -8.98
C ILE A 200 15.19 38.25 -10.50
N VAL A 201 14.22 37.49 -11.04
CA VAL A 201 14.14 37.23 -12.49
C VAL A 201 13.90 38.50 -13.26
N LEU A 202 13.08 39.42 -12.79
CA LEU A 202 12.85 40.74 -13.43
C LEU A 202 14.09 41.64 -13.39
N LEU A 203 14.87 41.63 -12.31
CA LEU A 203 16.11 42.39 -12.18
C LEU A 203 17.18 41.86 -13.13
N ILE A 204 17.33 40.54 -13.24
CA ILE A 204 18.25 39.88 -14.17
C ILE A 204 17.82 40.16 -15.64
N SER A 205 16.52 40.13 -15.92
CA SER A 205 15.97 40.43 -17.24
C SER A 205 16.16 41.90 -17.65
N ARG A 206 16.19 42.82 -16.69
CA ARG A 206 16.42 44.27 -16.94
C ARG A 206 17.88 44.64 -17.19
N GLY A 207 18.82 43.80 -16.71
CA GLY A 207 20.27 44.06 -16.84
C GLY A 207 20.86 43.86 -18.23
N ASN A 208 20.11 43.35 -19.21
CA ASN A 208 20.66 42.98 -20.52
C ASN A 208 20.19 43.87 -21.68
N LYS A 209 20.03 45.17 -21.47
CA LYS A 209 19.63 46.12 -22.54
C LYS A 209 20.75 46.97 -23.16
N ASN A 210 22.01 46.62 -22.95
CA ASN A 210 23.12 47.31 -23.66
C ASN A 210 24.17 46.31 -24.12
N ASN A 211 23.96 45.65 -25.26
CA ASN A 211 25.05 45.29 -26.17
C ASN A 211 24.51 45.09 -27.60
N LYS A 212 24.67 46.13 -28.42
CA LYS A 212 24.62 46.00 -29.87
C LYS A 212 25.93 45.34 -30.34
N GLY A 213 25.83 44.12 -30.85
CA GLY A 213 26.96 43.44 -31.49
C GLY A 213 26.43 42.20 -32.20
N GLY A 214 26.47 42.22 -33.55
CA GLY A 214 25.93 41.22 -34.45
C GLY A 214 26.63 39.87 -34.36
N GLY A 215 25.92 38.79 -34.68
CA GLY A 215 26.49 37.45 -34.86
C GLY A 215 25.41 36.42 -34.91
N ARG A 216 25.18 35.88 -36.06
CA ARG A 216 24.43 34.68 -36.50
C ARG A 216 23.89 33.72 -35.42
N GLY A 217 22.61 33.55 -35.47
CA GLY A 217 21.75 32.38 -35.34
C GLY A 217 22.17 31.20 -34.47
N PHE A 218 21.56 31.12 -33.27
CA PHE A 218 21.18 29.86 -32.66
C PHE A 218 19.82 30.07 -31.96
N ARG A 219 18.79 29.45 -32.48
CA ARG A 219 17.49 29.44 -31.83
C ARG A 219 17.61 28.66 -30.51
N ARG A 220 17.84 29.38 -29.45
CA ARG A 220 17.66 28.85 -28.08
C ARG A 220 16.17 28.82 -27.77
N GLY A 221 15.60 27.64 -27.78
CA GLY A 221 14.30 27.42 -27.19
C GLY A 221 14.30 27.89 -25.72
N SER A 222 13.38 28.76 -25.38
CA SER A 222 13.22 29.29 -24.04
C SER A 222 13.02 28.15 -23.05
N LEU A 223 13.79 28.16 -21.96
CA LEU A 223 13.60 27.22 -20.85
C LEU A 223 12.13 27.19 -20.32
N ALA A 224 11.41 28.30 -20.51
CA ALA A 224 9.99 28.42 -20.20
C ALA A 224 9.14 27.49 -21.05
N ASP A 225 9.44 27.34 -22.38
CA ASP A 225 8.68 26.43 -23.26
C ASP A 225 8.90 24.95 -22.90
N THR A 226 10.12 24.61 -22.46
CA THR A 226 10.46 23.23 -22.06
C THR A 226 9.79 22.85 -20.75
N ILE A 227 9.70 23.76 -19.80
CA ILE A 227 9.02 23.53 -18.51
C ILE A 227 7.50 23.45 -18.70
N PHE A 228 6.93 24.31 -19.57
CA PHE A 228 5.50 24.28 -19.86
C PHE A 228 5.08 22.99 -20.58
N THR A 229 5.90 22.51 -21.51
CA THR A 229 5.63 21.25 -22.23
C THR A 229 5.75 20.04 -21.29
N ALA A 230 6.68 20.04 -20.34
CA ALA A 230 6.84 18.97 -19.37
C ALA A 230 5.66 18.89 -18.38
N ILE A 231 5.12 20.03 -17.97
CA ILE A 231 3.98 20.07 -17.02
C ILE A 231 2.67 19.67 -17.70
N VAL A 232 2.44 20.06 -18.95
CA VAL A 232 1.19 19.76 -19.68
C VAL A 232 1.13 18.30 -20.15
N LEU A 233 2.27 17.70 -20.52
CA LEU A 233 2.33 16.32 -21.02
C LEU A 233 2.35 15.26 -19.91
N SER A 234 2.68 15.62 -18.65
CA SER A 234 2.66 14.67 -17.54
C SER A 234 1.26 14.40 -16.97
N ASN A 235 0.23 15.16 -17.38
CA ASN A 235 -1.14 15.04 -16.88
C ASN A 235 -2.12 14.42 -17.90
N SER A 236 -1.62 13.84 -18.97
CA SER A 236 -2.46 13.09 -19.91
C SER A 236 -2.62 11.66 -19.48
N GLY A 237 -3.80 11.38 -18.96
CA GLY A 237 -4.27 10.11 -18.47
C GLY A 237 -3.99 8.91 -19.36
N ARG A 238 -3.63 7.84 -18.73
CA ARG A 238 -3.71 6.52 -19.33
C ARG A 238 -4.81 5.73 -18.61
N SER A 239 -6.03 5.95 -19.07
CA SER A 239 -7.12 5.02 -18.95
C SER A 239 -6.80 3.83 -19.86
N GLY A 240 -6.46 2.70 -19.25
CA GLY A 240 -6.29 1.43 -19.92
C GLY A 240 -7.20 0.41 -19.25
N GLY A 241 -8.38 0.23 -19.80
CA GLY A 241 -9.25 -0.88 -19.45
C GLY A 241 -8.63 -2.20 -19.86
N PHE A 242 -8.66 -3.15 -18.95
CA PHE A 242 -8.50 -4.57 -19.28
C PHE A 242 -9.75 -5.29 -18.77
N GLY A 243 -10.64 -5.55 -19.69
CA GLY A 243 -11.73 -6.46 -19.52
C GLY A 243 -11.24 -7.90 -19.64
N GLY A 244 -11.76 -8.78 -18.80
CA GLY A 244 -11.55 -10.21 -18.86
C GLY A 244 -12.46 -10.88 -17.85
N GLY A 245 -13.70 -11.18 -18.28
CA GLY A 245 -14.63 -11.96 -17.49
C GLY A 245 -14.31 -13.45 -17.60
N PHE A 246 -14.59 -14.14 -16.49
CA PHE A 246 -15.01 -15.55 -16.43
C PHE A 246 -15.75 -15.68 -15.10
N GLY A 247 -16.96 -15.89 -15.04
CA GLY A 247 -17.77 -17.02 -15.29
C GLY A 247 -18.04 -17.82 -14.01
N GLY A 248 -19.23 -17.62 -13.37
CA GLY A 248 -20.07 -18.66 -12.84
C GLY A 248 -19.76 -19.27 -11.48
N SER A 249 -20.60 -19.03 -10.52
CA SER A 249 -21.48 -20.03 -9.94
C SER A 249 -22.11 -19.58 -8.62
N SER A 250 -23.38 -19.71 -8.57
CA SER A 250 -24.30 -19.49 -7.48
C SER A 250 -24.04 -20.37 -6.26
N GLY A 251 -24.27 -19.83 -5.07
CA GLY A 251 -24.40 -20.58 -3.85
C GLY A 251 -24.59 -19.64 -2.67
N GLY A 252 -25.87 -19.37 -2.30
CA GLY A 252 -26.18 -18.65 -1.08
C GLY A 252 -25.87 -19.49 0.15
N GLY A 253 -25.54 -18.83 1.23
CA GLY A 253 -25.41 -19.46 2.53
C GLY A 253 -24.61 -18.59 3.49
N GLY A 254 -25.18 -18.31 4.65
CA GLY A 254 -24.57 -17.54 5.72
C GLY A 254 -23.19 -18.01 6.12
N PHE A 255 -22.48 -17.22 6.89
CA PHE A 255 -21.07 -17.31 7.22
C PHE A 255 -20.62 -18.63 7.93
N GLY A 256 -21.40 -19.65 8.00
CA GLY A 256 -20.94 -21.03 8.18
C GLY A 256 -20.39 -21.67 6.91
N GLY A 257 -20.31 -20.97 5.81
CA GLY A 257 -20.09 -21.52 4.47
C GLY A 257 -19.17 -20.73 3.57
N GLY A 258 -18.01 -20.31 4.00
CA GLY A 258 -16.94 -20.01 3.09
C GLY A 258 -16.88 -18.60 2.47
N PHE A 259 -15.67 -18.21 2.04
CA PHE A 259 -15.43 -16.97 1.30
C PHE A 259 -16.04 -17.04 -0.10
N GLY A 260 -16.82 -16.04 -0.43
CA GLY A 260 -17.68 -16.02 -1.61
C GLY A 260 -17.03 -15.60 -2.94
N GLY A 261 -15.72 -15.31 -2.94
CA GLY A 261 -15.01 -14.89 -4.16
C GLY A 261 -14.99 -13.38 -4.40
N GLY A 262 -15.08 -12.58 -3.32
CA GLY A 262 -14.95 -11.12 -3.41
C GLY A 262 -13.58 -10.67 -3.91
N SER A 263 -13.55 -9.51 -4.57
CA SER A 263 -12.35 -8.93 -5.19
C SER A 263 -11.87 -7.71 -4.39
N PHE A 264 -10.54 -7.57 -4.31
CA PHE A 264 -9.85 -6.47 -3.63
C PHE A 264 -9.22 -5.52 -4.66
N GLY A 265 -9.47 -4.20 -4.49
CA GLY A 265 -8.96 -3.18 -5.41
C GLY A 265 -7.70 -2.45 -4.94
N GLY A 266 -7.18 -2.85 -3.76
CA GLY A 266 -6.07 -2.14 -3.13
C GLY A 266 -6.48 -0.98 -2.24
N GLY A 267 -7.78 -0.72 -2.08
CA GLY A 267 -8.30 0.23 -1.08
C GLY A 267 -8.03 -0.25 0.33
N GLY A 268 -7.77 0.70 1.24
CA GLY A 268 -7.44 0.42 2.63
C GLY A 268 -6.24 1.24 3.14
N ALA A 269 -5.69 0.85 4.26
CA ALA A 269 -4.55 1.54 4.85
C ALA A 269 -3.67 0.60 5.66
N SER A 270 -2.46 1.07 5.96
CA SER A 270 -1.55 0.40 6.88
C SER A 270 -0.91 1.37 7.86
N GLY A 271 -0.38 0.83 8.96
CA GLY A 271 0.32 1.58 9.97
C GLY A 271 1.30 0.70 10.74
N GLY A 272 2.14 1.33 11.57
CA GLY A 272 3.09 0.66 12.44
C GLY A 272 3.23 1.38 13.78
N TRP A 273 3.79 0.70 14.77
CA TRP A 273 3.97 1.22 16.13
C TRP A 273 5.32 0.88 16.74
#